data_88f00929c86d5612575cd6a04e4e8638
#
_entry.id   88f00929c86d5612575cd6a04e4e8638
#
_cell.length_a   1.000
_cell.length_b   1.000
_cell.length_c   1.000
_cell.angle_alpha   90.00
_cell.angle_beta   90.00
_cell.angle_gamma   90.00
#
_symmetry.space_group_name_H-M   'P 1'
#
loop_
_entity.id
_entity.type
_entity.pdbx_description
1 polymer ?
#
loop_
_entity_poly.entity_id
_entity_poly.type
_entity_poly.pdbx_seq_one_letter_code
_entity_poly.pdbx_strand_id
1 'polypeptide(L)'
;LQVILTEKLTMVYLRAFTQLVWLTHGALVGDVVAVKCAISQDDFEGGKNFSETVSQALCACIKLLGKDYLEVKSNAVKSSDGCFIYDMITMKYLRTLATIEIGTTVDVENELAIIGTRGRITVPGDWWNTGYFEAKIEGQEFLKRYSFNFEGNGLRYLLQELVIMIRDRRTECTRFFYEESETLAELLKIINQRG
;
A
#
# COMPACT_ATOMS: atom_id res chain seq x y z
N LEU A 1 -21.02 -24.00 5.87
CA LEU A 1 -20.45 -23.10 6.87
C LEU A 1 -20.03 -21.82 6.11
N GLN A 2 -20.60 -20.66 6.44
CA GLN A 2 -20.13 -19.38 5.91
C GLN A 2 -18.95 -18.91 6.78
N VAL A 3 -17.78 -18.77 6.19
CA VAL A 3 -16.57 -18.29 6.88
C VAL A 3 -16.26 -16.89 6.36
N ILE A 4 -15.98 -15.98 7.27
CA ILE A 4 -15.47 -14.63 6.94
C ILE A 4 -13.95 -14.71 7.02
N LEU A 5 -13.29 -14.36 5.92
CA LEU A 5 -11.85 -14.19 5.85
C LEU A 5 -11.56 -12.72 5.52
N THR A 6 -10.65 -12.10 6.26
CA THR A 6 -10.20 -10.73 5.99
C THR A 6 -8.72 -10.58 6.32
N GLU A 7 -8.03 -9.79 5.53
CA GLU A 7 -6.62 -9.44 5.75
C GLU A 7 -6.49 -8.38 6.85
N LYS A 8 -5.45 -8.49 7.68
CA LYS A 8 -5.10 -7.46 8.67
C LYS A 8 -4.39 -6.27 8.00
N LEU A 9 -4.97 -5.73 6.94
CA LEU A 9 -4.48 -4.56 6.22
C LEU A 9 -5.23 -3.32 6.70
N THR A 10 -4.84 -2.79 7.87
CA THR A 10 -5.58 -1.70 8.55
C THR A 10 -5.62 -0.41 7.74
N MET A 11 -4.64 -0.18 6.90
CA MET A 11 -4.51 0.98 6.03
C MET A 11 -5.75 1.22 5.15
N VAL A 12 -6.34 0.16 4.58
CA VAL A 12 -7.49 0.30 3.67
C VAL A 12 -8.75 0.83 4.35
N TYR A 13 -8.78 0.84 5.68
CA TYR A 13 -9.88 1.37 6.48
C TYR A 13 -9.69 2.83 6.89
N LEU A 14 -8.49 3.41 6.69
CA LEU A 14 -8.20 4.81 7.01
C LEU A 14 -8.84 5.74 5.96
N ARG A 15 -9.49 6.81 6.45
CA ARG A 15 -10.13 7.80 5.56
C ARG A 15 -9.15 8.47 4.62
N ALA A 16 -7.94 8.79 5.10
CA ALA A 16 -6.89 9.37 4.28
C ALA A 16 -6.54 8.48 3.10
N PHE A 17 -6.29 7.18 3.36
CA PHE A 17 -5.95 6.22 2.31
C PHE A 17 -7.12 5.99 1.32
N THR A 18 -8.34 5.85 1.84
CA THR A 18 -9.53 5.70 0.97
C THR A 18 -9.70 6.91 0.05
N GLN A 19 -9.52 8.12 0.59
CA GLN A 19 -9.62 9.35 -0.19
C GLN A 19 -8.46 9.49 -1.19
N LEU A 20 -7.26 9.07 -0.82
CA LEU A 20 -6.09 9.00 -1.70
C LEU A 20 -6.39 8.13 -2.93
N VAL A 21 -6.88 6.91 -2.71
CA VAL A 21 -7.26 5.98 -3.79
C VAL A 21 -8.33 6.59 -4.69
N TRP A 22 -9.39 7.15 -4.09
CA TRP A 22 -10.48 7.78 -4.84
C TRP A 22 -10.00 8.95 -5.71
N LEU A 23 -9.16 9.83 -5.18
CA LEU A 23 -8.62 10.97 -5.91
C LEU A 23 -7.63 10.55 -7.01
N THR A 24 -6.88 9.48 -6.78
CA THR A 24 -5.98 8.90 -7.79
C THR A 24 -6.77 8.34 -8.96
N HIS A 25 -7.81 7.55 -8.70
CA HIS A 25 -8.71 7.02 -9.74
C HIS A 25 -9.54 8.13 -10.41
N GLY A 26 -9.84 9.21 -9.70
CA GLY A 26 -10.46 10.42 -10.24
C GLY A 26 -9.51 11.32 -11.04
N ALA A 27 -8.30 10.84 -11.36
CA ALA A 27 -7.28 11.52 -12.15
C ALA A 27 -6.89 12.93 -11.61
N LEU A 28 -6.85 13.11 -10.29
CA LEU A 28 -6.43 14.36 -9.66
C LEU A 28 -5.08 14.85 -10.19
N VAL A 29 -4.14 13.93 -10.41
CA VAL A 29 -2.80 14.20 -10.94
C VAL A 29 -2.64 13.79 -12.41
N GLY A 30 -3.74 13.59 -13.12
CA GLY A 30 -3.75 13.04 -14.49
C GLY A 30 -3.57 11.53 -14.51
N ASP A 31 -3.05 11.00 -15.63
CA ASP A 31 -2.74 9.57 -15.75
C ASP A 31 -1.57 9.22 -14.82
N VAL A 32 -1.71 8.17 -14.03
CA VAL A 32 -0.64 7.71 -13.14
C VAL A 32 0.46 7.06 -13.96
N VAL A 33 1.68 7.58 -13.81
CA VAL A 33 2.90 7.10 -14.51
C VAL A 33 3.74 6.22 -13.60
N ALA A 34 3.82 6.59 -12.32
CA ALA A 34 4.56 5.80 -11.34
C ALA A 34 3.92 5.87 -9.94
N VAL A 35 4.09 4.78 -9.19
CA VAL A 35 3.85 4.70 -7.74
C VAL A 35 5.16 4.28 -7.08
N LYS A 36 5.55 4.99 -6.03
CA LYS A 36 6.74 4.64 -5.21
C LYS A 36 6.29 4.45 -3.78
N CYS A 37 6.65 3.31 -3.20
CA CYS A 37 6.44 2.99 -1.79
C CYS A 37 7.82 2.74 -1.17
N ALA A 38 8.11 3.36 -0.04
CA ALA A 38 9.30 3.08 0.75
C ALA A 38 8.90 2.82 2.21
N ILE A 39 9.47 1.78 2.82
CA ILE A 39 9.21 1.38 4.21
C ILE A 39 10.51 0.97 4.87
N SER A 40 10.84 1.61 5.99
CA SER A 40 11.80 1.08 6.95
C SER A 40 11.09 0.09 7.87
N GLN A 41 11.58 -1.14 7.96
CA GLN A 41 10.93 -2.19 8.75
C GLN A 41 10.99 -1.89 10.26
N ASP A 42 12.00 -1.18 10.73
CA ASP A 42 12.16 -0.84 12.14
C ASP A 42 11.04 0.12 12.62
N ASP A 43 10.48 0.92 11.69
CA ASP A 43 9.39 1.86 11.96
C ASP A 43 8.01 1.20 11.88
N PHE A 44 7.94 -0.05 11.38
CA PHE A 44 6.67 -0.73 11.17
C PHE A 44 6.18 -1.41 12.47
N GLU A 45 5.16 -0.85 13.12
CA GLU A 45 4.52 -1.40 14.31
C GLU A 45 3.93 -2.79 14.04
N GLY A 46 4.52 -3.82 14.65
CA GLY A 46 4.06 -5.20 14.61
C GLY A 46 4.79 -6.11 13.65
N GLY A 47 5.73 -5.58 12.87
CA GLY A 47 6.35 -6.37 11.84
C GLY A 47 7.88 -6.43 11.91
N LYS A 48 8.42 -7.32 12.70
CA LYS A 48 9.76 -7.87 12.39
C LYS A 48 9.69 -8.89 11.25
N ASN A 49 8.55 -9.00 10.57
CA ASN A 49 8.30 -9.96 9.51
C ASN A 49 8.26 -9.24 8.16
N PHE A 50 9.27 -9.49 7.34
CA PHE A 50 9.40 -8.97 5.97
C PHE A 50 8.09 -9.11 5.16
N SER A 51 7.40 -10.26 5.28
CA SER A 51 6.14 -10.49 4.56
C SER A 51 5.01 -9.52 4.96
N GLU A 52 4.92 -9.09 6.21
CA GLU A 52 3.91 -8.12 6.66
C GLU A 52 4.20 -6.74 6.09
N THR A 53 5.47 -6.32 6.11
CA THR A 53 5.90 -5.04 5.53
C THR A 53 5.64 -5.00 4.03
N VAL A 54 6.04 -6.05 3.30
CA VAL A 54 5.78 -6.19 1.86
C VAL A 54 4.29 -6.19 1.57
N SER A 55 3.45 -6.85 2.38
CA SER A 55 2.01 -6.91 2.19
C SER A 55 1.34 -5.54 2.22
N GLN A 56 1.80 -4.62 3.10
CA GLN A 56 1.27 -3.24 3.15
C GLN A 56 1.57 -2.49 1.84
N ALA A 57 2.80 -2.58 1.34
CA ALA A 57 3.20 -1.91 0.11
C ALA A 57 2.51 -2.49 -1.14
N LEU A 58 2.43 -3.82 -1.24
CA LEU A 58 1.70 -4.50 -2.31
C LEU A 58 0.22 -4.14 -2.29
N CYS A 59 -0.40 -4.12 -1.11
CA CYS A 59 -1.79 -3.69 -0.94
C CYS A 59 -2.00 -2.26 -1.46
N ALA A 60 -1.08 -1.32 -1.15
CA ALA A 60 -1.16 0.03 -1.69
C ALA A 60 -1.10 0.04 -3.22
N CYS A 61 -0.18 -0.73 -3.82
CA CYS A 61 -0.08 -0.84 -5.28
C CYS A 61 -1.34 -1.43 -5.90
N ILE A 62 -1.90 -2.51 -5.33
CA ILE A 62 -3.15 -3.14 -5.79
C ILE A 62 -4.31 -2.14 -5.73
N LYS A 63 -4.46 -1.40 -4.63
CA LYS A 63 -5.54 -0.40 -4.48
C LYS A 63 -5.41 0.78 -5.42
N LEU A 64 -4.18 1.20 -5.73
CA LEU A 64 -3.91 2.37 -6.58
C LEU A 64 -3.89 2.03 -8.07
N LEU A 65 -3.42 0.85 -8.46
CA LEU A 65 -3.14 0.47 -9.85
C LEU A 65 -3.96 -0.71 -10.35
N GLY A 66 -4.65 -1.41 -9.45
CA GLY A 66 -5.40 -2.63 -9.78
C GLY A 66 -4.52 -3.88 -9.76
N LYS A 67 -5.12 -4.99 -10.15
CA LYS A 67 -4.53 -6.34 -10.11
C LYS A 67 -3.81 -6.76 -11.41
N ASP A 68 -4.00 -6.02 -12.51
CA ASP A 68 -3.56 -6.41 -13.86
C ASP A 68 -2.08 -6.02 -14.10
N TYR A 69 -1.18 -6.51 -13.25
CA TYR A 69 0.26 -6.33 -13.45
C TYR A 69 0.78 -7.27 -14.55
N LEU A 70 1.81 -6.82 -15.28
CA LEU A 70 2.45 -7.59 -16.36
C LEU A 70 3.69 -8.35 -15.89
N GLU A 71 4.44 -7.77 -14.96
CA GLU A 71 5.69 -8.33 -14.48
C GLU A 71 5.98 -7.85 -13.06
N VAL A 72 6.56 -8.73 -12.23
CA VAL A 72 7.07 -8.41 -10.89
C VAL A 72 8.50 -8.91 -10.77
N LYS A 73 9.38 -8.09 -10.23
CA LYS A 73 10.78 -8.44 -9.94
C LYS A 73 11.13 -7.96 -8.55
N SER A 74 11.83 -8.79 -7.79
CA SER A 74 12.47 -8.46 -6.51
C SER A 74 13.98 -8.54 -6.70
N ASN A 75 14.69 -7.55 -6.17
CA ASN A 75 16.15 -7.43 -6.20
C ASN A 75 16.64 -7.21 -4.77
N ALA A 76 16.79 -8.30 -4.05
CA ALA A 76 17.15 -8.30 -2.65
C ALA A 76 18.65 -8.27 -2.42
N VAL A 77 19.09 -7.47 -1.46
CA VAL A 77 20.43 -7.50 -0.88
C VAL A 77 20.34 -8.26 0.44
N LYS A 78 21.15 -9.30 0.60
CA LYS A 78 21.20 -10.13 1.79
C LYS A 78 22.53 -9.99 2.50
N SER A 79 22.52 -10.14 3.81
CA SER A 79 23.71 -10.27 4.64
C SER A 79 24.38 -11.65 4.46
N SER A 80 25.57 -11.81 5.03
CA SER A 80 26.33 -13.08 4.96
C SER A 80 25.63 -14.27 5.59
N ASP A 81 24.70 -14.04 6.52
CA ASP A 81 23.86 -15.03 7.18
C ASP A 81 22.53 -15.29 6.44
N GLY A 82 22.33 -14.64 5.28
CA GLY A 82 21.16 -14.84 4.43
C GLY A 82 19.94 -13.98 4.79
N CYS A 83 20.04 -13.12 5.81
CA CYS A 83 18.95 -12.21 6.18
C CYS A 83 18.82 -11.07 5.16
N PHE A 84 17.59 -10.63 4.89
CA PHE A 84 17.35 -9.46 4.04
C PHE A 84 17.86 -8.19 4.72
N ILE A 85 18.61 -7.39 3.97
CA ILE A 85 19.07 -6.05 4.38
C ILE A 85 18.18 -4.99 3.69
N TYR A 86 17.95 -5.18 2.41
CA TYR A 86 17.21 -4.28 1.55
C TYR A 86 16.58 -5.05 0.41
N ASP A 87 15.38 -4.71 0.00
CA ASP A 87 14.77 -5.23 -1.22
C ASP A 87 14.13 -4.11 -2.03
N MET A 88 14.38 -4.14 -3.35
CA MET A 88 13.70 -3.32 -4.32
C MET A 88 12.79 -4.19 -5.18
N ILE A 89 11.49 -4.07 -4.98
CA ILE A 89 10.47 -4.75 -5.77
C ILE A 89 9.95 -3.79 -6.83
N THR A 90 9.91 -4.26 -8.08
CA THR A 90 9.34 -3.51 -9.20
C THR A 90 8.14 -4.25 -9.76
N MET A 91 7.03 -3.53 -9.98
CA MET A 91 5.83 -4.05 -10.61
C MET A 91 5.55 -3.24 -11.88
N LYS A 92 5.48 -3.92 -13.02
CA LYS A 92 5.19 -3.30 -14.32
C LYS A 92 3.71 -3.49 -14.65
N TYR A 93 3.04 -2.41 -14.95
CA TYR A 93 1.70 -2.36 -15.52
C TYR A 93 1.78 -1.89 -16.98
N LEU A 94 0.66 -1.87 -17.69
CA LEU A 94 0.62 -1.48 -19.11
C LEU A 94 1.20 -0.07 -19.35
N ARG A 95 0.92 0.87 -18.48
CA ARG A 95 1.35 2.29 -18.60
C ARG A 95 1.97 2.87 -17.34
N THR A 96 2.14 2.05 -16.30
CA THR A 96 2.59 2.50 -14.97
C THR A 96 3.67 1.57 -14.46
N LEU A 97 4.62 2.13 -13.73
CA LEU A 97 5.62 1.39 -12.98
C LEU A 97 5.41 1.63 -11.48
N ALA A 98 5.32 0.56 -10.69
CA ALA A 98 5.40 0.67 -9.24
C ALA A 98 6.75 0.18 -8.74
N THR A 99 7.33 0.90 -7.79
CA THR A 99 8.56 0.53 -7.07
C THR A 99 8.27 0.48 -5.58
N ILE A 100 8.76 -0.58 -4.93
CA ILE A 100 8.64 -0.76 -3.49
C ILE A 100 10.06 -0.95 -2.95
N GLU A 101 10.46 -0.11 -2.01
CA GLU A 101 11.75 -0.17 -1.33
C GLU A 101 11.50 -0.58 0.13
N ILE A 102 12.19 -1.63 0.59
CA ILE A 102 12.08 -2.12 1.96
C ILE A 102 13.47 -2.21 2.57
N GLY A 103 13.72 -1.39 3.58
CA GLY A 103 14.88 -1.49 4.44
C GLY A 103 14.56 -2.35 5.67
N THR A 104 15.36 -3.40 5.95
CA THR A 104 15.16 -4.24 7.13
C THR A 104 16.17 -3.96 8.24
N THR A 105 17.38 -3.56 7.86
CA THR A 105 18.48 -3.18 8.77
C THR A 105 19.17 -1.91 8.29
N VAL A 106 18.65 -1.28 7.26
CA VAL A 106 19.08 0.00 6.73
C VAL A 106 17.91 0.96 6.75
N ASP A 107 18.18 2.19 7.11
CA ASP A 107 17.18 3.25 7.15
C ASP A 107 16.77 3.62 5.72
N VAL A 108 15.46 3.60 5.47
CA VAL A 108 14.82 4.04 4.24
C VAL A 108 13.76 5.07 4.61
N GLU A 109 13.78 6.23 4.01
CA GLU A 109 12.78 7.26 4.28
C GLU A 109 11.38 6.77 3.88
N ASN A 110 10.49 6.65 4.86
CA ASN A 110 9.13 6.21 4.65
C ASN A 110 8.35 7.21 3.78
N GLU A 111 7.91 6.79 2.61
CA GLU A 111 7.12 7.62 1.70
C GLU A 111 6.20 6.75 0.84
N LEU A 112 4.99 7.24 0.56
CA LEU A 112 4.19 6.78 -0.58
C LEU A 112 4.01 7.95 -1.54
N ALA A 113 4.48 7.82 -2.78
CA ALA A 113 4.35 8.84 -3.80
C ALA A 113 3.62 8.32 -5.04
N ILE A 114 2.66 9.09 -5.53
CA ILE A 114 1.92 8.83 -6.77
C ILE A 114 2.29 9.94 -7.75
N ILE A 115 2.89 9.56 -8.87
CA ILE A 115 3.37 10.48 -9.89
C ILE A 115 2.46 10.34 -11.11
N GLY A 116 1.81 11.43 -11.46
CA GLY A 116 0.94 11.49 -12.63
C GLY A 116 1.43 12.49 -13.67
N THR A 117 0.74 12.53 -14.81
CA THR A 117 1.07 13.43 -15.93
C THR A 117 0.83 14.90 -15.65
N ARG A 118 0.00 15.21 -14.61
CA ARG A 118 -0.37 16.58 -14.24
C ARG A 118 -0.10 16.91 -12.77
N GLY A 119 0.72 16.12 -12.10
CA GLY A 119 1.06 16.38 -10.72
C GLY A 119 1.57 15.18 -9.96
N ARG A 120 1.72 15.36 -8.65
CA ARG A 120 2.20 14.33 -7.72
C ARG A 120 1.39 14.41 -6.44
N ILE A 121 1.10 13.24 -5.85
CA ILE A 121 0.61 13.11 -4.48
C ILE A 121 1.73 12.48 -3.66
N THR A 122 1.94 12.99 -2.46
CA THR A 122 2.94 12.49 -1.50
C THR A 122 2.29 12.25 -0.16
N VAL A 123 2.53 11.08 0.41
CA VAL A 123 2.17 10.70 1.78
C VAL A 123 3.48 10.48 2.52
N PRO A 124 3.95 11.44 3.32
CA PRO A 124 5.22 11.32 4.03
C PRO A 124 5.09 10.47 5.31
N GLY A 125 6.23 9.96 5.78
CA GLY A 125 6.32 9.20 7.01
C GLY A 125 5.57 7.87 6.94
N ASP A 126 4.95 7.47 8.02
CA ASP A 126 4.22 6.20 8.16
C ASP A 126 2.93 6.20 7.34
N TRP A 127 3.08 6.20 6.03
CA TRP A 127 1.98 6.33 5.06
C TRP A 127 0.91 5.24 5.21
N TRP A 128 1.23 4.08 5.77
CA TRP A 128 0.27 3.01 6.11
C TRP A 128 -0.62 3.35 7.31
N ASN A 129 -0.26 4.38 8.08
CA ASN A 129 -1.02 4.87 9.25
C ASN A 129 -1.23 6.39 9.19
N THR A 130 -1.31 6.97 8.01
CA THR A 130 -1.39 8.42 7.83
C THR A 130 -2.79 8.98 8.02
N GLY A 131 -2.85 10.20 8.56
CA GLY A 131 -4.05 11.05 8.60
C GLY A 131 -4.09 12.11 7.50
N TYR A 132 -3.05 12.23 6.66
CA TYR A 132 -3.00 13.26 5.62
C TYR A 132 -2.14 12.87 4.43
N PHE A 133 -2.32 13.58 3.35
CA PHE A 133 -1.43 13.57 2.19
C PHE A 133 -1.42 14.94 1.51
N GLU A 134 -0.43 15.16 0.67
CA GLU A 134 -0.22 16.42 -0.03
C GLU A 134 -0.23 16.17 -1.54
N ALA A 135 -0.86 17.08 -2.29
CA ALA A 135 -0.89 17.05 -3.73
C ALA A 135 -0.33 18.33 -4.31
N LYS A 136 0.62 18.18 -5.24
CA LYS A 136 1.08 19.26 -6.13
C LYS A 136 0.48 19.02 -7.49
N ILE A 137 -0.37 19.93 -7.94
CA ILE A 137 -1.11 19.82 -9.21
C ILE A 137 -0.59 20.89 -10.16
N GLU A 138 -0.42 20.54 -11.42
CA GLU A 138 -0.02 21.47 -12.46
C GLU A 138 -0.96 22.70 -12.51
N GLY A 139 -0.38 23.90 -12.63
CA GLY A 139 -1.12 25.16 -12.62
C GLY A 139 -1.57 25.64 -11.25
N GLN A 140 -1.30 24.91 -10.17
CA GLN A 140 -1.51 25.38 -8.80
C GLN A 140 -0.18 25.82 -8.17
N GLU A 141 -0.19 27.04 -7.60
CA GLU A 141 1.01 27.61 -6.98
C GLU A 141 1.40 26.91 -5.68
N PHE A 142 0.42 26.45 -4.91
CA PHE A 142 0.62 25.86 -3.59
C PHE A 142 0.31 24.36 -3.54
N LEU A 143 1.00 23.67 -2.65
CA LEU A 143 0.67 22.32 -2.24
C LEU A 143 -0.71 22.28 -1.57
N LYS A 144 -1.57 21.39 -2.01
CA LYS A 144 -2.87 21.16 -1.38
C LYS A 144 -2.75 19.99 -0.41
N ARG A 145 -2.99 20.25 0.88
CA ARG A 145 -3.02 19.24 1.93
C ARG A 145 -4.45 18.75 2.16
N TYR A 146 -4.60 17.44 2.21
CA TYR A 146 -5.84 16.73 2.56
C TYR A 146 -5.62 16.06 3.90
N SER A 147 -6.38 16.48 4.94
CA SER A 147 -6.22 15.97 6.30
C SER A 147 -7.50 15.33 6.79
N PHE A 148 -7.37 14.21 7.50
CA PHE A 148 -8.48 13.42 8.03
C PHE A 148 -8.14 12.98 9.45
N ASN A 149 -9.12 13.08 10.34
CA ASN A 149 -8.96 12.58 11.69
C ASN A 149 -9.26 11.08 11.71
N PHE A 150 -8.44 10.33 12.43
CA PHE A 150 -8.66 8.93 12.75
C PHE A 150 -8.14 8.63 14.16
N GLU A 151 -8.59 7.53 14.74
CA GLU A 151 -8.17 7.08 16.07
C GLU A 151 -7.41 5.76 15.96
N GLY A 152 -6.24 5.70 16.60
CA GLY A 152 -5.38 4.51 16.62
C GLY A 152 -4.73 4.22 15.26
N ASN A 153 -4.52 2.94 14.98
CA ASN A 153 -3.80 2.45 13.79
C ASN A 153 -4.71 1.77 12.75
N GLY A 154 -6.00 2.11 12.73
CA GLY A 154 -6.96 1.52 11.78
C GLY A 154 -7.61 0.21 12.24
N LEU A 155 -7.09 -0.48 13.27
CA LEU A 155 -7.66 -1.76 13.75
C LEU A 155 -9.11 -1.61 14.20
N ARG A 156 -9.47 -0.50 14.84
CA ARG A 156 -10.85 -0.21 15.25
C ARG A 156 -11.81 -0.25 14.06
N TYR A 157 -11.42 0.34 12.94
CA TYR A 157 -12.26 0.40 11.74
C TYR A 157 -12.37 -0.96 11.05
N LEU A 158 -11.31 -1.76 11.05
CA LEU A 158 -11.34 -3.15 10.60
C LEU A 158 -12.32 -3.97 11.44
N LEU A 159 -12.27 -3.85 12.77
CA LEU A 159 -13.20 -4.55 13.66
C LEU A 159 -14.65 -4.08 13.48
N GLN A 160 -14.88 -2.80 13.22
CA GLN A 160 -16.21 -2.29 12.88
C GLN A 160 -16.75 -2.90 11.57
N GLU A 161 -15.93 -2.98 10.53
CA GLU A 161 -16.32 -3.64 9.27
C GLU A 161 -16.64 -5.12 9.50
N LEU A 162 -15.82 -5.83 10.29
CA LEU A 162 -16.08 -7.23 10.62
C LEU A 162 -17.43 -7.42 11.32
N VAL A 163 -17.78 -6.56 12.29
CA VAL A 163 -19.09 -6.58 12.96
C VAL A 163 -20.23 -6.35 11.95
N ILE A 164 -20.05 -5.40 11.03
CA ILE A 164 -21.05 -5.11 9.97
C ILE A 164 -21.19 -6.34 9.05
N MET A 165 -20.08 -6.97 8.63
CA MET A 165 -20.11 -8.16 7.80
C MET A 165 -20.87 -9.30 8.47
N ILE A 166 -20.63 -9.55 9.77
CA ILE A 166 -21.36 -10.57 10.55
C ILE A 166 -22.86 -10.25 10.59
N ARG A 167 -23.21 -9.02 10.95
CA ARG A 167 -24.61 -8.57 11.04
C ARG A 167 -25.35 -8.71 9.71
N ASP A 168 -24.71 -8.30 8.64
CA ASP A 168 -25.29 -8.25 7.30
C ASP A 168 -25.12 -9.57 6.54
N ARG A 169 -24.54 -10.61 7.18
CA ARG A 169 -24.25 -11.93 6.61
C ARG A 169 -23.42 -11.87 5.32
N ARG A 170 -22.53 -10.86 5.22
CA ARG A 170 -21.57 -10.75 4.13
C ARG A 170 -20.33 -11.57 4.45
N THR A 171 -19.80 -12.28 3.47
CA THR A 171 -18.56 -13.06 3.61
C THR A 171 -17.35 -12.31 3.06
N GLU A 172 -17.57 -11.32 2.20
CA GLU A 172 -16.53 -10.56 1.54
C GLU A 172 -16.43 -9.13 2.09
N CYS A 173 -15.22 -8.67 2.34
CA CYS A 173 -14.91 -7.30 2.76
C CYS A 173 -15.04 -6.34 1.57
N THR A 174 -15.68 -5.18 1.78
CA THR A 174 -15.84 -4.15 0.74
C THR A 174 -14.61 -3.26 0.57
N ARG A 175 -13.66 -3.33 1.49
CA ARG A 175 -12.43 -2.53 1.47
C ARG A 175 -11.27 -3.22 0.77
N PHE A 176 -11.26 -4.55 0.82
CA PHE A 176 -10.28 -5.39 0.15
C PHE A 176 -10.98 -6.68 -0.27
N PHE A 177 -11.20 -6.83 -1.58
CA PHE A 177 -11.97 -7.94 -2.16
C PHE A 177 -11.15 -9.24 -2.22
N TYR A 178 -11.82 -10.38 -2.36
CA TYR A 178 -11.15 -11.68 -2.48
C TYR A 178 -10.15 -11.73 -3.64
N GLU A 179 -10.51 -11.17 -4.78
CA GLU A 179 -9.60 -11.09 -5.94
C GLU A 179 -8.33 -10.28 -5.64
N GLU A 180 -8.43 -9.24 -4.79
CA GLU A 180 -7.29 -8.46 -4.33
C GLU A 180 -6.43 -9.28 -3.35
N SER A 181 -7.06 -10.06 -2.46
CA SER A 181 -6.36 -10.98 -1.54
C SER A 181 -5.64 -12.11 -2.29
N GLU A 182 -6.27 -12.68 -3.31
CA GLU A 182 -5.63 -13.69 -4.18
C GLU A 182 -4.41 -13.11 -4.90
N THR A 183 -4.56 -11.92 -5.49
CA THR A 183 -3.45 -11.21 -6.15
C THR A 183 -2.31 -10.93 -5.16
N LEU A 184 -2.63 -10.48 -3.95
CA LEU A 184 -1.63 -10.26 -2.90
C LEU A 184 -0.88 -11.55 -2.53
N ALA A 185 -1.60 -12.66 -2.37
CA ALA A 185 -1.01 -13.95 -2.04
C ALA A 185 -0.08 -14.46 -3.17
N GLU A 186 -0.49 -14.29 -4.43
CA GLU A 186 0.36 -14.63 -5.59
C GLU A 186 1.64 -13.79 -5.64
N LEU A 187 1.53 -12.48 -5.43
CA LEU A 187 2.67 -11.57 -5.40
C LEU A 187 3.66 -11.93 -4.29
N LEU A 188 3.17 -12.20 -3.08
CA LEU A 188 3.99 -12.64 -1.96
C LEU A 188 4.71 -13.95 -2.26
N LYS A 189 4.03 -14.90 -2.90
CA LYS A 189 4.64 -16.18 -3.34
C LYS A 189 5.76 -15.94 -4.34
N ILE A 190 5.56 -15.07 -5.34
CA ILE A 190 6.58 -14.73 -6.35
C ILE A 190 7.82 -14.10 -5.68
N ILE A 191 7.61 -13.15 -4.76
CA ILE A 191 8.69 -12.44 -4.08
C ILE A 191 9.46 -13.40 -3.16
N ASN A 192 8.78 -14.21 -2.36
CA ASN A 192 9.42 -15.15 -1.45
C ASN A 192 10.16 -16.29 -2.15
N GLN A 193 9.78 -16.66 -3.37
CA GLN A 193 10.47 -17.72 -4.14
C GLN A 193 11.75 -17.22 -4.84
N ARG A 194 11.91 -15.92 -5.03
CA ARG A 194 13.05 -15.31 -5.73
C ARG A 194 14.11 -14.73 -4.78
N GLY A 195 13.79 -14.62 -3.52
CA GLY A 195 14.70 -14.26 -2.44
C GLY A 195 15.35 -15.51 -1.84
#